data_f54c88c8da5a184722d28a51c83ccdec
#
_entry.id   f54c88c8da5a184722d28a51c83ccdec
#
_cell.length_a   1.000
_cell.length_b   1.000
_cell.length_c   1.000
_cell.angle_alpha   90.00
_cell.angle_beta   90.00
_cell.angle_gamma   90.00
#
_symmetry.space_group_name_H-M   'P 1'
#
loop_
_entity.id
_entity.type
_entity.pdbx_description
1 polymer ?
#
loop_
_entity_poly.entity_id
_entity_poly.type
_entity_poly.pdbx_seq_one_letter_code
_entity_poly.pdbx_strand_id
1 'polypeptide(L)'
;YIQNQLFREFAFGDFRELTKRVTIDPAMLIYLDGYVSKAGNPNENYARELLELFAIGTGFYKDGTPHYLEHDIIELARALTGWTPDRLSVRFNPASFDKSVKTIFGKTAGFGIQGKAETDVIDYIFEQIDKDLQKPRSAVFLCTKLYQTFVHHEPDMEIVTAMAQTLSDNNWSVKA
;
A
#
# COMPACT_ATOMS: atom_id res chain seq x y z
N TYR A 1 -20.18 7.20 0.74
CA TYR A 1 -20.58 7.15 2.17
C TYR A 1 -19.78 6.11 2.95
N ILE A 2 -19.72 4.85 2.51
CA ILE A 2 -19.02 3.74 3.20
C ILE A 2 -17.53 4.02 3.33
N GLN A 3 -16.85 4.42 2.26
CA GLN A 3 -15.44 4.77 2.29
C GLN A 3 -15.14 5.93 3.27
N ASN A 4 -16.03 6.92 3.35
CA ASN A 4 -15.89 8.01 4.32
C ASN A 4 -16.02 7.52 5.77
N GLN A 5 -16.90 6.53 6.02
CA GLN A 5 -16.99 5.89 7.34
C GLN A 5 -15.71 5.11 7.65
N LEU A 6 -15.16 4.36 6.69
CA LEU A 6 -13.90 3.65 6.82
C LEU A 6 -12.75 4.61 7.22
N PHE A 7 -12.60 5.73 6.52
CA PHE A 7 -11.59 6.73 6.86
C PHE A 7 -11.77 7.30 8.27
N ARG A 8 -13.00 7.55 8.71
CA ARG A 8 -13.29 8.06 10.07
C ARG A 8 -12.97 7.01 11.14
N GLU A 9 -13.30 5.74 10.88
CA GLU A 9 -13.03 4.63 11.78
C GLU A 9 -11.54 4.45 12.03
N PHE A 10 -10.73 4.57 10.97
CA PHE A 10 -9.28 4.34 11.01
C PHE A 10 -8.44 5.62 11.12
N ALA A 11 -9.04 6.81 11.23
CA ALA A 11 -8.29 8.08 11.26
C ALA A 11 -7.17 8.14 12.31
N PHE A 12 -7.38 7.48 13.45
CA PHE A 12 -6.40 7.29 14.53
C PHE A 12 -6.09 5.82 14.82
N GLY A 13 -6.49 4.93 13.92
CA GLY A 13 -6.33 3.49 14.07
C GLY A 13 -5.08 2.93 13.41
N ASP A 14 -5.14 1.64 13.10
CA ASP A 14 -4.08 0.91 12.39
C ASP A 14 -4.05 1.33 10.91
N PHE A 15 -2.98 2.02 10.51
CA PHE A 15 -2.80 2.51 9.15
C PHE A 15 -2.59 1.37 8.14
N ARG A 16 -1.96 0.28 8.55
CA ARG A 16 -1.78 -0.91 7.69
C ARG A 16 -3.13 -1.57 7.41
N GLU A 17 -3.97 -1.72 8.42
CA GLU A 17 -5.33 -2.26 8.25
C GLU A 17 -6.20 -1.31 7.40
N LEU A 18 -6.09 0.00 7.58
CA LEU A 18 -6.74 0.97 6.70
C LEU A 18 -6.34 0.75 5.24
N THR A 19 -5.04 0.59 4.97
CA THR A 19 -4.53 0.37 3.62
C THR A 19 -5.08 -0.92 3.01
N LYS A 20 -5.14 -2.01 3.79
CA LYS A 20 -5.79 -3.27 3.35
C LYS A 20 -7.24 -3.05 2.94
N ARG A 21 -8.02 -2.38 3.78
CA ARG A 21 -9.44 -2.09 3.54
C ARG A 21 -9.67 -1.21 2.32
N VAL A 22 -8.83 -0.18 2.15
CA VAL A 22 -8.90 0.73 0.99
C VAL A 22 -8.55 0.01 -0.30
N THR A 23 -7.61 -0.94 -0.27
CA THR A 23 -7.18 -1.72 -1.44
C THR A 23 -8.33 -2.43 -2.14
N ILE A 24 -9.30 -2.92 -1.39
CA ILE A 24 -10.48 -3.62 -1.93
C ILE A 24 -11.77 -2.83 -1.75
N ASP A 25 -11.70 -1.55 -1.40
CA ASP A 25 -12.91 -0.71 -1.26
C ASP A 25 -13.61 -0.55 -2.61
N PRO A 26 -14.95 -0.71 -2.70
CA PRO A 26 -15.69 -0.58 -3.97
C PRO A 26 -15.50 0.77 -4.66
N ALA A 27 -15.44 1.86 -3.90
CA ALA A 27 -15.24 3.19 -4.47
C ALA A 27 -13.81 3.36 -5.01
N MET A 28 -12.81 2.80 -4.34
CA MET A 28 -11.42 2.80 -4.79
C MET A 28 -11.24 1.95 -6.05
N LEU A 29 -11.85 0.76 -6.11
CA LEU A 29 -11.83 -0.09 -7.30
C LEU A 29 -12.43 0.60 -8.53
N ILE A 30 -13.45 1.45 -8.32
CA ILE A 30 -14.04 2.24 -9.42
C ILE A 30 -13.15 3.44 -9.74
N TYR A 31 -12.65 4.16 -8.74
CA TYR A 31 -11.89 5.40 -8.91
C TYR A 31 -10.59 5.20 -9.68
N LEU A 32 -9.87 4.10 -9.42
CA LEU A 32 -8.59 3.77 -10.07
C LEU A 32 -8.69 2.60 -11.05
N ASP A 33 -9.90 2.31 -11.55
CA ASP A 33 -10.15 1.28 -12.56
C ASP A 33 -9.68 -0.14 -12.17
N GLY A 34 -9.58 -0.42 -10.88
CA GLY A 34 -9.20 -1.75 -10.37
C GLY A 34 -10.17 -2.85 -10.80
N TYR A 35 -11.45 -2.51 -11.02
CA TYR A 35 -12.50 -3.45 -11.43
C TYR A 35 -12.30 -4.04 -12.85
N VAL A 36 -11.52 -3.40 -13.71
CA VAL A 36 -11.18 -3.93 -15.04
C VAL A 36 -9.91 -4.75 -15.04
N SER A 37 -9.17 -4.77 -13.92
CA SER A 37 -7.91 -5.49 -13.77
C SER A 37 -8.11 -7.00 -13.75
N LYS A 38 -7.51 -7.71 -14.71
CA LYS A 38 -7.67 -9.17 -14.87
C LYS A 38 -6.40 -9.83 -15.40
N ALA A 39 -6.30 -11.14 -15.22
CA ALA A 39 -5.23 -11.94 -15.80
C ALA A 39 -5.08 -11.66 -17.31
N GLY A 40 -3.84 -11.44 -17.74
CA GLY A 40 -3.51 -11.07 -19.12
C GLY A 40 -3.71 -9.59 -19.48
N ASN A 41 -4.38 -8.81 -18.64
CA ASN A 41 -4.53 -7.36 -18.77
C ASN A 41 -4.65 -6.71 -17.38
N PRO A 42 -3.59 -6.76 -16.55
CA PRO A 42 -3.59 -6.09 -15.25
C PRO A 42 -3.63 -4.58 -15.44
N ASN A 43 -4.37 -3.88 -14.57
CA ASN A 43 -4.40 -2.42 -14.54
C ASN A 43 -3.44 -1.92 -13.46
N GLU A 44 -2.49 -1.08 -13.82
CA GLU A 44 -1.43 -0.60 -12.94
C GLU A 44 -1.83 0.61 -12.09
N ASN A 45 -2.95 1.29 -12.38
CA ASN A 45 -3.30 2.55 -11.73
C ASN A 45 -3.26 2.44 -10.20
N TYR A 46 -4.03 1.51 -9.63
CA TYR A 46 -4.04 1.36 -8.17
C TYR A 46 -2.68 0.90 -7.62
N ALA A 47 -1.98 -0.01 -8.30
CA ALA A 47 -0.67 -0.48 -7.87
C ALA A 47 0.35 0.68 -7.80
N ARG A 48 0.33 1.57 -8.78
CA ARG A 48 1.16 2.77 -8.82
C ARG A 48 0.82 3.72 -7.68
N GLU A 49 -0.44 4.08 -7.52
CA GLU A 49 -0.87 4.98 -6.45
C GLU A 49 -0.62 4.41 -5.05
N LEU A 50 -0.77 3.09 -4.89
CA LEU A 50 -0.45 2.42 -3.63
C LEU A 50 1.01 2.61 -3.24
N LEU A 51 1.95 2.44 -4.17
CA LEU A 51 3.37 2.67 -3.88
C LEU A 51 3.71 4.15 -3.78
N GLU A 52 3.22 4.98 -4.69
CA GLU A 52 3.60 6.39 -4.79
C GLU A 52 2.96 7.28 -3.73
N LEU A 53 1.64 7.13 -3.52
CA LEU A 53 0.87 8.07 -2.71
C LEU A 53 0.42 7.50 -1.36
N PHE A 54 0.34 6.17 -1.22
CA PHE A 54 -0.30 5.59 -0.02
C PHE A 54 0.69 4.87 0.90
N ALA A 55 1.79 4.28 0.40
CA ALA A 55 2.60 3.40 1.23
C ALA A 55 4.12 3.67 1.22
N ILE A 56 4.75 3.90 0.08
CA ILE A 56 6.22 3.94 -0.05
C ILE A 56 6.73 5.36 -0.32
N GLY A 57 6.07 6.10 -1.21
CA GLY A 57 6.50 7.39 -1.72
C GLY A 57 7.57 7.28 -2.82
N THR A 58 7.49 8.20 -3.78
CA THR A 58 8.50 8.36 -4.82
C THR A 58 9.83 8.81 -4.25
N GLY A 59 10.93 8.49 -4.92
CA GLY A 59 12.26 8.99 -4.56
C GLY A 59 13.36 7.95 -4.66
N PHE A 60 14.51 8.33 -4.12
CA PHE A 60 15.73 7.54 -4.15
C PHE A 60 16.36 7.48 -2.76
N TYR A 61 17.00 6.38 -2.47
CA TYR A 61 17.91 6.25 -1.34
C TYR A 61 19.22 7.02 -1.59
N LYS A 62 20.01 7.24 -0.54
CA LYS A 62 21.29 7.97 -0.63
C LYS A 62 22.28 7.37 -1.64
N ASP A 63 22.18 6.06 -1.90
CA ASP A 63 23.01 5.36 -2.88
C ASP A 63 22.51 5.48 -4.32
N GLY A 64 21.44 6.25 -4.56
CA GLY A 64 20.83 6.48 -5.86
C GLY A 64 19.89 5.39 -6.34
N THR A 65 19.62 4.35 -5.55
CA THR A 65 18.61 3.35 -5.93
C THR A 65 17.19 3.87 -5.64
N PRO A 66 16.21 3.61 -6.51
CA PRO A 66 14.84 4.05 -6.28
C PRO A 66 14.19 3.27 -5.13
N HIS A 67 13.15 3.84 -4.52
CA HIS A 67 12.39 3.18 -3.46
C HIS A 67 11.66 1.92 -3.93
N TYR A 68 11.27 1.87 -5.20
CA TYR A 68 10.67 0.73 -5.91
C TYR A 68 10.99 0.84 -7.40
N LEU A 69 10.82 -0.25 -8.13
CA LEU A 69 11.04 -0.33 -9.57
C LEU A 69 9.69 -0.35 -10.31
N GLU A 70 9.68 0.02 -11.59
CA GLU A 70 8.52 -0.14 -12.46
C GLU A 70 8.05 -1.61 -12.51
N HIS A 71 9.00 -2.54 -12.46
CA HIS A 71 8.70 -3.97 -12.36
C HIS A 71 7.85 -4.31 -11.12
N ASP A 72 8.09 -3.67 -9.98
CA ASP A 72 7.31 -3.89 -8.75
C ASP A 72 5.86 -3.45 -8.94
N ILE A 73 5.61 -2.35 -9.66
CA ILE A 73 4.26 -1.88 -10.00
C ILE A 73 3.53 -2.90 -10.87
N ILE A 74 4.17 -3.40 -11.92
CA ILE A 74 3.60 -4.41 -12.83
C ILE A 74 3.23 -5.69 -12.06
N GLU A 75 4.14 -6.20 -11.26
CA GLU A 75 3.93 -7.42 -10.48
C GLU A 75 2.86 -7.24 -9.38
N LEU A 76 2.82 -6.06 -8.76
CA LEU A 76 1.78 -5.68 -7.82
C LEU A 76 0.41 -5.61 -8.50
N ALA A 77 0.32 -5.00 -9.68
CA ALA A 77 -0.91 -4.96 -10.47
C ALA A 77 -1.43 -6.36 -10.80
N ARG A 78 -0.53 -7.30 -11.15
CA ARG A 78 -0.88 -8.72 -11.36
C ARG A 78 -1.42 -9.38 -10.09
N ALA A 79 -0.84 -9.08 -8.93
CA ALA A 79 -1.30 -9.61 -7.64
C ALA A 79 -2.68 -9.09 -7.24
N LEU A 80 -3.05 -7.90 -7.70
CA LEU A 80 -4.32 -7.22 -7.40
C LEU A 80 -5.44 -7.51 -8.42
N THR A 81 -5.21 -8.40 -9.40
CA THR A 81 -6.26 -8.78 -10.36
C THR A 81 -7.42 -9.56 -9.72
N GLY A 82 -8.59 -9.54 -10.36
CA GLY A 82 -9.73 -10.38 -10.00
C GLY A 82 -10.74 -9.77 -9.02
N TRP A 83 -10.52 -8.57 -8.53
CA TRP A 83 -11.47 -7.88 -7.67
C TRP A 83 -12.52 -7.11 -8.48
N THR A 84 -13.78 -7.20 -8.06
CA THR A 84 -14.91 -6.55 -8.73
C THR A 84 -15.85 -5.96 -7.70
N PRO A 85 -16.30 -4.70 -7.84
CA PRO A 85 -17.32 -4.13 -6.98
C PRO A 85 -18.66 -4.85 -7.19
N ASP A 86 -19.37 -5.09 -6.11
CA ASP A 86 -20.73 -5.66 -6.11
C ASP A 86 -21.64 -4.77 -5.23
N ARG A 87 -22.21 -3.73 -5.82
CA ARG A 87 -22.96 -2.66 -5.13
C ARG A 87 -22.08 -1.97 -4.06
N LEU A 88 -22.34 -2.25 -2.79
CA LEU A 88 -21.62 -1.67 -1.64
C LEU A 88 -20.57 -2.62 -1.04
N SER A 89 -20.33 -3.75 -1.70
CA SER A 89 -19.36 -4.77 -1.31
C SER A 89 -18.40 -5.06 -2.46
N VAL A 90 -17.49 -6.00 -2.24
CA VAL A 90 -16.57 -6.49 -3.28
C VAL A 90 -16.67 -7.99 -3.40
N ARG A 91 -16.37 -8.48 -4.57
CA ARG A 91 -16.29 -9.91 -4.87
C ARG A 91 -14.96 -10.22 -5.54
N PHE A 92 -14.30 -11.25 -5.08
CA PHE A 92 -13.15 -11.84 -5.76
C PHE A 92 -13.60 -12.86 -6.79
N ASN A 93 -13.08 -12.74 -8.03
CA ASN A 93 -13.32 -13.68 -9.11
C ASN A 93 -12.03 -14.46 -9.44
N PRO A 94 -11.90 -15.73 -8.99
CA PRO A 94 -10.70 -16.54 -9.25
C PRO A 94 -10.41 -16.80 -10.74
N ALA A 95 -11.42 -16.67 -11.62
CA ALA A 95 -11.23 -16.84 -13.06
C ALA A 95 -10.56 -15.63 -13.72
N SER A 96 -10.67 -14.47 -13.11
CA SER A 96 -10.03 -13.22 -13.56
C SER A 96 -8.70 -12.94 -12.86
N PHE A 97 -8.30 -13.78 -11.90
CA PHE A 97 -7.05 -13.61 -11.13
C PHE A 97 -5.85 -14.20 -11.87
N ASP A 98 -4.73 -13.47 -11.90
CA ASP A 98 -3.44 -13.98 -12.38
C ASP A 98 -2.83 -14.94 -11.33
N LYS A 99 -2.85 -16.22 -11.63
CA LYS A 99 -2.42 -17.32 -10.73
C LYS A 99 -0.91 -17.58 -10.75
N SER A 100 -0.18 -16.94 -11.65
CA SER A 100 1.28 -17.11 -11.72
C SER A 100 1.97 -16.48 -10.51
N VAL A 101 3.19 -16.90 -10.23
CA VAL A 101 4.03 -16.26 -9.21
C VAL A 101 4.37 -14.83 -9.61
N LYS A 102 4.58 -13.97 -8.64
CA LYS A 102 4.96 -12.55 -8.82
C LYS A 102 6.25 -12.29 -8.08
N THR A 103 7.04 -11.36 -8.59
CA THR A 103 8.27 -10.91 -7.94
C THR A 103 8.12 -9.44 -7.56
N ILE A 104 7.89 -9.17 -6.27
CA ILE A 104 7.69 -7.83 -5.72
C ILE A 104 8.83 -7.55 -4.74
N PHE A 105 9.52 -6.43 -4.88
CA PHE A 105 10.70 -6.07 -4.09
C PHE A 105 11.72 -7.22 -3.97
N GLY A 106 11.97 -7.91 -5.09
CA GLY A 106 12.91 -9.03 -5.16
C GLY A 106 12.43 -10.36 -4.56
N LYS A 107 11.26 -10.41 -3.90
CA LYS A 107 10.66 -11.65 -3.39
C LYS A 107 9.71 -12.27 -4.40
N THR A 108 9.99 -13.51 -4.78
CA THR A 108 9.11 -14.31 -5.65
C THR A 108 8.16 -15.15 -4.80
N ALA A 109 6.86 -14.96 -4.94
CA ALA A 109 5.83 -15.68 -4.19
C ALA A 109 4.49 -15.72 -4.94
N GLY A 110 3.54 -16.52 -4.42
CA GLY A 110 2.16 -16.56 -4.89
C GLY A 110 1.29 -15.44 -4.33
N PHE A 111 1.74 -14.19 -4.44
CA PHE A 111 0.98 -13.05 -3.94
C PHE A 111 -0.44 -12.97 -4.52
N GLY A 112 -1.41 -12.67 -3.68
CA GLY A 112 -2.81 -12.47 -4.04
C GLY A 112 -3.61 -13.75 -4.27
N ILE A 113 -3.01 -14.94 -4.13
CA ILE A 113 -3.70 -16.21 -4.32
C ILE A 113 -4.91 -16.32 -3.38
N GLN A 114 -6.03 -16.83 -3.91
CA GLN A 114 -7.30 -16.97 -3.19
C GLN A 114 -7.94 -15.64 -2.73
N GLY A 115 -7.61 -14.54 -3.39
CA GLY A 115 -8.15 -13.22 -3.03
C GLY A 115 -7.55 -12.66 -1.75
N LYS A 116 -6.29 -12.96 -1.45
CA LYS A 116 -5.58 -12.46 -0.26
C LYS A 116 -4.62 -11.31 -0.55
N ALA A 117 -4.74 -10.67 -1.72
CA ALA A 117 -3.83 -9.58 -2.10
C ALA A 117 -3.84 -8.42 -1.11
N GLU A 118 -5.03 -8.08 -0.58
CA GLU A 118 -5.17 -7.03 0.43
C GLU A 118 -4.47 -7.37 1.76
N THR A 119 -4.17 -8.64 2.00
CA THR A 119 -3.46 -9.08 3.21
C THR A 119 -1.99 -9.33 2.89
N ASP A 120 -1.67 -10.32 2.06
CA ASP A 120 -0.29 -10.78 1.87
C ASP A 120 0.59 -9.75 1.15
N VAL A 121 0.03 -9.01 0.19
CA VAL A 121 0.76 -7.96 -0.53
C VAL A 121 0.95 -6.72 0.33
N ILE A 122 -0.11 -6.26 1.02
CA ILE A 122 0.00 -5.07 1.87
C ILE A 122 0.93 -5.35 3.05
N ASP A 123 0.82 -6.49 3.71
CA ASP A 123 1.74 -6.85 4.79
C ASP A 123 3.19 -6.84 4.30
N TYR A 124 3.46 -7.41 3.11
CA TYR A 124 4.79 -7.42 2.54
C TYR A 124 5.31 -6.02 2.16
N ILE A 125 4.46 -5.11 1.66
CA ILE A 125 4.83 -3.70 1.43
C ILE A 125 5.22 -3.03 2.76
N PHE A 126 4.48 -3.27 3.82
CA PHE A 126 4.72 -2.68 5.13
C PHE A 126 5.93 -3.28 5.88
N GLU A 127 6.42 -4.44 5.45
CA GLU A 127 7.67 -5.05 5.91
C GLU A 127 8.92 -4.45 5.25
N GLN A 128 8.78 -3.66 4.17
CA GLN A 128 9.92 -3.06 3.48
C GLN A 128 10.64 -2.05 4.39
N ILE A 129 11.95 -2.21 4.52
CA ILE A 129 12.79 -1.36 5.35
C ILE A 129 13.45 -0.27 4.51
N ASP A 130 13.32 0.97 4.95
CA ASP A 130 14.12 2.08 4.45
C ASP A 130 15.60 1.82 4.80
N LYS A 131 16.44 1.64 3.79
CA LYS A 131 17.83 1.25 4.01
C LYS A 131 18.71 2.36 4.55
N ASP A 132 18.30 3.63 4.41
CA ASP A 132 19.04 4.78 4.95
C ASP A 132 18.70 5.02 6.43
N LEU A 133 17.44 4.80 6.82
CA LEU A 133 16.93 5.10 8.16
C LEU A 133 16.74 3.85 9.03
N GLN A 134 16.80 2.65 8.43
CA GLN A 134 16.60 1.36 9.12
C GLN A 134 15.24 1.28 9.86
N LYS A 135 14.21 1.83 9.25
CA LYS A 135 12.81 1.83 9.73
C LYS A 135 11.89 1.32 8.64
N PRO A 136 10.68 0.81 8.96
CA PRO A 136 9.70 0.46 7.94
C PRO A 136 9.45 1.65 7.01
N ARG A 137 9.61 1.44 5.70
CA ARG A 137 9.51 2.52 4.72
C ARG A 137 8.14 3.20 4.75
N SER A 138 7.07 2.43 4.90
CA SER A 138 5.71 2.97 5.00
C SER A 138 5.51 3.82 6.26
N ALA A 139 6.19 3.51 7.36
CA ALA A 139 6.15 4.34 8.56
C ALA A 139 6.88 5.67 8.36
N VAL A 140 8.06 5.63 7.74
CA VAL A 140 8.80 6.86 7.37
C VAL A 140 7.96 7.72 6.45
N PHE A 141 7.33 7.13 5.42
CA PHE A 141 6.48 7.84 4.48
C PHE A 141 5.29 8.51 5.17
N LEU A 142 4.52 7.77 5.98
CA LEU A 142 3.36 8.34 6.68
C LEU A 142 3.79 9.43 7.67
N CYS A 143 4.81 9.21 8.48
CA CYS A 143 5.28 10.18 9.47
C CYS A 143 5.84 11.45 8.81
N THR A 144 6.50 11.33 7.65
CA THR A 144 6.90 12.48 6.83
C THR A 144 5.67 13.31 6.41
N LYS A 145 4.62 12.66 5.91
CA LYS A 145 3.37 13.33 5.52
C LYS A 145 2.68 14.01 6.71
N LEU A 146 2.62 13.34 7.86
CA LEU A 146 2.05 13.91 9.08
C LEU A 146 2.87 15.13 9.56
N TYR A 147 4.18 15.03 9.58
CA TYR A 147 5.06 16.15 9.93
C TYR A 147 4.84 17.33 8.99
N GLN A 148 4.86 17.11 7.68
CA GLN A 148 4.65 18.16 6.67
C GLN A 148 3.27 18.81 6.78
N THR A 149 2.26 18.07 7.18
CA THR A 149 0.88 18.59 7.30
C THR A 149 0.67 19.40 8.58
N PHE A 150 1.23 18.97 9.70
CA PHE A 150 0.88 19.50 11.01
C PHE A 150 2.01 20.30 11.69
N VAL A 151 3.25 20.19 11.23
CA VAL A 151 4.42 20.84 11.88
C VAL A 151 5.10 21.81 10.92
N HIS A 152 5.79 21.34 9.89
CA HIS A 152 6.55 22.16 8.97
C HIS A 152 6.73 21.46 7.62
N HIS A 153 6.76 22.23 6.50
CA HIS A 153 6.90 21.72 5.14
C HIS A 153 8.24 20.98 4.89
N GLU A 154 9.31 21.41 5.55
CA GLU A 154 10.61 20.72 5.55
C GLU A 154 10.67 19.76 6.75
N PRO A 155 10.69 18.42 6.54
CA PRO A 155 10.64 17.48 7.63
C PRO A 155 11.99 17.38 8.35
N ASP A 156 11.96 17.46 9.68
CA ASP A 156 13.08 17.06 10.52
C ASP A 156 13.15 15.53 10.57
N MET A 157 14.16 14.96 9.92
CA MET A 157 14.28 13.53 9.75
C MET A 157 14.63 12.77 11.07
N GLU A 158 15.16 13.45 12.07
CA GLU A 158 15.36 12.86 13.40
C GLU A 158 14.00 12.64 14.07
N ILE A 159 13.14 13.65 14.05
CA ILE A 159 11.78 13.56 14.59
C ILE A 159 10.95 12.55 13.78
N VAL A 160 10.98 12.62 12.45
CA VAL A 160 10.26 11.68 11.57
C VAL A 160 10.68 10.23 11.85
N THR A 161 11.97 9.97 12.05
CA THR A 161 12.48 8.64 12.35
C THR A 161 11.99 8.12 13.72
N ALA A 162 11.95 8.99 14.72
CA ALA A 162 11.41 8.65 16.04
C ALA A 162 9.90 8.36 15.98
N MET A 163 9.14 9.18 15.24
CA MET A 163 7.72 8.94 14.97
C MET A 163 7.49 7.61 14.25
N ALA A 164 8.29 7.30 13.21
CA ALA A 164 8.18 6.05 12.46
C ALA A 164 8.47 4.82 13.33
N GLN A 165 9.42 4.90 14.26
CA GLN A 165 9.66 3.86 15.25
C GLN A 165 8.44 3.68 16.17
N THR A 166 7.92 4.77 16.73
CA THR A 166 6.74 4.73 17.61
C THR A 166 5.54 4.11 16.89
N LEU A 167 5.27 4.51 15.64
CA LEU A 167 4.18 3.98 14.84
C LEU A 167 4.32 2.46 14.61
N SER A 168 5.52 1.99 14.23
CA SER A 168 5.75 0.56 13.98
C SER A 168 5.67 -0.27 15.25
N ASP A 169 6.20 0.22 16.39
CA ASP A 169 6.18 -0.48 17.67
C ASP A 169 4.77 -0.57 18.28
N ASN A 170 3.86 0.30 17.87
CA ASN A 170 2.47 0.34 18.33
C ASN A 170 1.47 -0.18 17.29
N ASN A 171 1.86 -1.22 16.53
CA ASN A 171 0.99 -1.89 15.54
C ASN A 171 0.34 -0.91 14.55
N TRP A 172 1.12 0.04 14.04
CA TRP A 172 0.68 1.03 13.04
C TRP A 172 -0.44 1.95 13.52
N SER A 173 -0.64 2.07 14.84
CA SER A 173 -1.64 2.97 15.43
C SER A 173 -1.21 4.42 15.32
N VAL A 174 -1.96 5.21 14.54
CA VAL A 174 -1.72 6.66 14.37
C VAL A 174 -1.96 7.44 15.68
N LYS A 175 -2.64 6.83 16.65
CA LYS A 175 -2.91 7.43 17.96
C LYS A 175 -1.72 7.34 18.93
N ALA A 176 -0.72 6.50 18.64
CA ALA A 176 0.36 6.19 19.57
C ALA A 176 1.26 7.40 19.93
#